data_173f9c60828465ef8938c30652a6891b
#
_entry.id   173f9c60828465ef8938c30652a6891b
#
_cell.length_a   1.000
_cell.length_b   1.000
_cell.length_c   1.000
_cell.angle_alpha   90.00
_cell.angle_beta   90.00
_cell.angle_gamma   90.00
#
_symmetry.space_group_name_H-M   'P 1'
#
loop_
_entity.id
_entity.type
_entity.pdbx_description
1 polymer ?
#
loop_
_entity_poly.entity_id
_entity_poly.type
_entity_poly.pdbx_seq_one_letter_code
_entity_poly.pdbx_strand_id
1 'polypeptide(L)'
;MAKFIKPQVPEGATDDERRAIYFSALSSYDVNDQTEEKNGLKYLSWASAWRCFKECIPSATYSIKKDENGFPFFSSPLGVFVNTEVTALGQTLEMVLPVLDSANRSQKLEDYKVSVWDPYKKTYVEKTVNKVDSFSINRAITRCLTKNLAMFGLAIYLYQGADTPTDSIDDQQDDQQSRPAPKPVAPPQPADPYAEIKAAIGATNSTTELLELWFSHQATVEGNPEIKAMFTQKKQELSNKQ
;
A
#
# COMPACT_ATOMS: atom_id res chain seq x y z
N MET A 1 -19.02 14.76 -7.60
CA MET A 1 -19.30 14.18 -6.27
C MET A 1 -20.66 13.50 -6.29
N ALA A 2 -20.69 12.18 -6.11
CA ALA A 2 -21.95 11.47 -5.90
C ALA A 2 -22.61 12.05 -4.64
N LYS A 3 -23.89 12.34 -4.72
CA LYS A 3 -24.64 12.88 -3.59
C LYS A 3 -25.33 11.72 -2.89
N PHE A 4 -25.15 11.60 -1.58
CA PHE A 4 -25.88 10.61 -0.80
C PHE A 4 -27.39 10.85 -0.92
N ILE A 5 -28.10 9.81 -1.31
CA ILE A 5 -29.57 9.84 -1.33
C ILE A 5 -30.04 9.27 0.00
N LYS A 6 -30.61 10.14 0.84
CA LYS A 6 -31.14 9.72 2.13
C LYS A 6 -32.25 8.68 1.92
N PRO A 7 -32.12 7.48 2.51
CA PRO A 7 -33.14 6.44 2.32
C PRO A 7 -34.46 6.83 2.95
N GLN A 8 -35.55 6.40 2.33
CA GLN A 8 -36.86 6.50 2.92
C GLN A 8 -37.06 5.38 3.95
N VAL A 9 -37.31 5.74 5.17
CA VAL A 9 -37.62 4.81 6.26
C VAL A 9 -39.14 4.78 6.43
N PRO A 10 -39.78 3.60 6.31
CA PRO A 10 -41.23 3.48 6.50
C PRO A 10 -41.67 4.00 7.88
N GLU A 11 -42.86 4.56 7.95
CA GLU A 11 -43.47 4.94 9.22
C GLU A 11 -43.74 3.67 10.06
N GLY A 12 -43.31 3.68 11.32
CA GLY A 12 -43.38 2.52 12.20
C GLY A 12 -42.28 1.48 12.04
N ALA A 13 -41.26 1.72 11.18
CA ALA A 13 -40.09 0.84 11.09
C ALA A 13 -39.37 0.70 12.43
N THR A 14 -39.04 -0.50 12.78
CA THR A 14 -38.22 -0.83 13.95
C THR A 14 -36.83 -0.25 13.83
N ASP A 15 -36.07 -0.18 14.93
CA ASP A 15 -34.70 0.29 14.90
C ASP A 15 -33.79 -0.63 14.06
N ASP A 16 -34.06 -1.95 14.06
CA ASP A 16 -33.31 -2.91 13.23
C ASP A 16 -33.58 -2.71 11.73
N GLU A 17 -34.83 -2.53 11.35
CA GLU A 17 -35.18 -2.22 9.96
C GLU A 17 -34.58 -0.89 9.51
N ARG A 18 -34.60 0.12 10.37
CA ARG A 18 -33.95 1.41 10.10
C ARG A 18 -32.45 1.24 9.90
N ARG A 19 -31.76 0.49 10.77
CA ARG A 19 -30.33 0.19 10.67
C ARG A 19 -30.00 -0.55 9.36
N ALA A 20 -30.79 -1.57 9.01
CA ALA A 20 -30.61 -2.32 7.77
C ALA A 20 -30.76 -1.44 6.51
N ILE A 21 -31.77 -0.57 6.48
CA ILE A 21 -32.02 0.38 5.40
C ILE A 21 -30.82 1.34 5.24
N TYR A 22 -30.33 1.92 6.34
CA TYR A 22 -29.18 2.82 6.31
C TYR A 22 -27.90 2.09 5.95
N PHE A 23 -27.66 0.88 6.46
CA PHE A 23 -26.51 0.06 6.09
C PHE A 23 -26.46 -0.20 4.58
N SER A 24 -27.59 -0.59 3.98
CA SER A 24 -27.70 -0.80 2.53
C SER A 24 -27.39 0.49 1.74
N ALA A 25 -27.96 1.63 2.18
CA ALA A 25 -27.74 2.91 1.52
C ALA A 25 -26.29 3.39 1.64
N LEU A 26 -25.65 3.22 2.80
CA LEU A 26 -24.24 3.58 3.02
C LEU A 26 -23.28 2.66 2.25
N SER A 27 -23.61 1.37 2.17
CA SER A 27 -22.80 0.39 1.42
C SER A 27 -22.84 0.64 -0.09
N SER A 28 -23.92 1.23 -0.58
CA SER A 28 -24.10 1.59 -1.99
C SER A 28 -23.60 3.01 -2.31
N TYR A 29 -23.21 3.79 -1.30
CA TYR A 29 -22.74 5.15 -1.50
C TYR A 29 -21.34 5.15 -2.10
N ASP A 30 -21.23 5.64 -3.34
CA ASP A 30 -19.96 5.71 -4.05
C ASP A 30 -19.13 6.89 -3.55
N VAL A 31 -17.99 6.58 -2.95
CA VAL A 31 -16.97 7.54 -2.47
C VAL A 31 -15.70 7.54 -3.31
N ASN A 32 -15.69 6.90 -4.47
CA ASN A 32 -14.48 6.74 -5.28
C ASN A 32 -13.84 8.07 -5.71
N ASP A 33 -14.65 9.12 -5.91
CA ASP A 33 -14.17 10.48 -6.23
C ASP A 33 -13.51 11.21 -5.04
N GLN A 34 -13.53 10.61 -3.84
CA GLN A 34 -12.95 11.13 -2.60
C GLN A 34 -11.83 10.24 -2.06
N THR A 35 -11.51 9.17 -2.79
CA THR A 35 -10.41 8.27 -2.44
C THR A 35 -9.12 8.72 -3.09
N GLU A 36 -8.02 8.50 -2.38
CA GLU A 36 -6.67 8.58 -2.92
C GLU A 36 -6.20 7.18 -3.28
N GLU A 37 -5.46 7.05 -4.38
CA GLU A 37 -4.87 5.76 -4.75
C GLU A 37 -3.40 5.73 -4.32
N LYS A 38 -3.03 4.68 -3.59
CA LYS A 38 -1.64 4.39 -3.21
C LYS A 38 -1.34 2.92 -3.49
N ASN A 39 -0.31 2.65 -4.28
CA ASN A 39 0.15 1.30 -4.64
C ASN A 39 -0.98 0.36 -5.16
N GLY A 40 -1.93 0.91 -5.93
CA GLY A 40 -3.05 0.14 -6.47
C GLY A 40 -4.22 -0.06 -5.51
N LEU A 41 -4.17 0.49 -4.29
CA LEU A 41 -5.28 0.45 -3.34
C LEU A 41 -5.90 1.85 -3.18
N LYS A 42 -7.21 1.87 -3.00
CA LYS A 42 -7.98 3.09 -2.77
C LYS A 42 -8.09 3.34 -1.28
N TYR A 43 -7.77 4.57 -0.90
CA TYR A 43 -7.82 5.06 0.47
C TYR A 43 -8.85 6.16 0.63
N LEU A 44 -9.76 5.98 1.57
CA LEU A 44 -10.63 7.06 2.03
C LEU A 44 -10.03 7.67 3.30
N SER A 45 -9.65 8.97 3.25
CA SER A 45 -9.13 9.64 4.42
C SER A 45 -10.17 9.70 5.54
N TRP A 46 -9.73 9.70 6.81
CA TRP A 46 -10.64 9.77 7.95
C TRP A 46 -11.52 11.03 7.90
N ALA A 47 -10.99 12.15 7.41
CA ALA A 47 -11.72 13.41 7.30
C ALA A 47 -12.84 13.31 6.25
N SER A 48 -12.54 12.71 5.09
CA SER A 48 -13.55 12.45 4.05
C SER A 48 -14.59 11.44 4.53
N ALA A 49 -14.13 10.35 5.16
CA ALA A 49 -15.03 9.34 5.73
C ALA A 49 -15.99 9.94 6.77
N TRP A 50 -15.46 10.72 7.70
CA TRP A 50 -16.28 11.36 8.73
C TRP A 50 -17.25 12.39 8.15
N ARG A 51 -16.79 13.21 7.18
CA ARG A 51 -17.66 14.16 6.49
C ARG A 51 -18.81 13.45 5.79
N CYS A 52 -18.53 12.43 4.96
CA CYS A 52 -19.56 11.65 4.28
C CYS A 52 -20.53 11.01 5.26
N PHE A 53 -20.03 10.45 6.36
CA PHE A 53 -20.86 9.82 7.37
C PHE A 53 -21.79 10.83 8.07
N LYS A 54 -21.29 12.02 8.40
CA LYS A 54 -22.06 13.11 8.99
C LYS A 54 -23.11 13.69 8.03
N GLU A 55 -22.82 13.73 6.74
CA GLU A 55 -23.81 14.12 5.71
C GLU A 55 -24.96 13.09 5.65
N CYS A 56 -24.66 11.80 5.83
CA CYS A 56 -25.65 10.74 5.84
C CYS A 56 -26.43 10.67 7.17
N ILE A 57 -25.72 10.78 8.28
CA ILE A 57 -26.25 10.64 9.65
C ILE A 57 -25.76 11.82 10.51
N PRO A 58 -26.43 12.97 10.45
CA PRO A 58 -25.97 14.19 11.16
C PRO A 58 -25.83 14.04 12.68
N SER A 59 -26.60 13.15 13.29
CA SER A 59 -26.57 12.88 14.74
C SER A 59 -25.41 11.99 15.19
N ALA A 60 -24.65 11.41 14.23
CA ALA A 60 -23.54 10.52 14.57
C ALA A 60 -22.48 11.24 15.41
N THR A 61 -21.91 10.51 16.36
CA THR A 61 -20.78 10.94 17.19
C THR A 61 -19.72 9.85 17.23
N TYR A 62 -18.50 10.23 17.56
CA TYR A 62 -17.45 9.25 17.86
C TYR A 62 -16.70 9.63 19.13
N SER A 63 -16.06 8.65 19.74
CA SER A 63 -15.12 8.84 20.84
C SER A 63 -13.88 7.99 20.64
N ILE A 64 -12.77 8.45 21.22
CA ILE A 64 -11.53 7.70 21.31
C ILE A 64 -11.43 7.23 22.75
N LYS A 65 -11.39 5.91 22.94
CA LYS A 65 -11.26 5.34 24.28
C LYS A 65 -9.89 5.68 24.84
N LYS A 66 -9.87 5.94 26.13
CA LYS A 66 -8.65 6.24 26.88
C LYS A 66 -8.44 5.18 27.96
N ASP A 67 -7.18 4.93 28.27
CA ASP A 67 -6.82 4.11 29.42
C ASP A 67 -7.10 4.82 30.76
N GLU A 68 -6.78 4.16 31.87
CA GLU A 68 -6.97 4.68 33.23
C GLU A 68 -6.18 5.98 33.49
N ASN A 69 -5.10 6.22 32.74
CA ASN A 69 -4.25 7.40 32.83
C ASN A 69 -4.64 8.52 31.85
N GLY A 70 -5.68 8.30 31.03
CA GLY A 70 -6.15 9.25 30.05
C GLY A 70 -5.44 9.20 28.71
N PHE A 71 -4.59 8.20 28.45
CA PHE A 71 -3.91 8.02 27.16
C PHE A 71 -4.86 7.37 26.14
N PRO A 72 -4.80 7.79 24.85
CA PRO A 72 -5.69 7.28 23.80
C PRO A 72 -5.21 5.95 23.22
N PHE A 73 -4.59 5.10 24.02
CA PHE A 73 -4.09 3.79 23.62
C PHE A 73 -4.05 2.84 24.81
N PHE A 74 -4.00 1.55 24.53
CA PHE A 74 -3.89 0.45 25.49
C PHE A 74 -2.66 -0.37 25.16
N SER A 75 -1.99 -0.93 26.16
CA SER A 75 -0.84 -1.78 25.97
C SER A 75 -1.08 -3.19 26.53
N SER A 76 -0.49 -4.18 25.87
CA SER A 76 -0.47 -5.57 26.29
C SER A 76 0.88 -6.21 25.93
N PRO A 77 1.16 -7.44 26.34
CA PRO A 77 2.33 -8.17 25.88
C PRO A 77 2.39 -8.33 24.35
N LEU A 78 1.25 -8.30 23.66
CA LEU A 78 1.15 -8.41 22.19
C LEU A 78 1.55 -7.10 21.49
N GLY A 79 1.37 -5.94 22.13
CA GLY A 79 1.68 -4.64 21.55
C GLY A 79 0.75 -3.55 22.05
N VAL A 80 0.76 -2.41 21.36
CA VAL A 80 -0.08 -1.24 21.62
C VAL A 80 -1.28 -1.25 20.69
N PHE A 81 -2.45 -0.88 21.24
CA PHE A 81 -3.74 -0.85 20.53
C PHE A 81 -4.44 0.48 20.75
N VAL A 82 -5.23 0.89 19.78
CA VAL A 82 -6.16 1.99 19.88
C VAL A 82 -7.59 1.47 19.80
N ASN A 83 -8.53 2.21 20.38
CA ASN A 83 -9.94 1.84 20.34
C ASN A 83 -10.77 3.08 20.04
N THR A 84 -11.69 2.96 19.09
CA THR A 84 -12.67 3.99 18.74
C THR A 84 -14.08 3.47 18.89
N GLU A 85 -14.99 4.33 19.31
CA GLU A 85 -16.43 4.10 19.30
C GLU A 85 -17.09 5.05 18.32
N VAL A 86 -18.07 4.55 17.58
CA VAL A 86 -18.98 5.37 16.78
C VAL A 86 -20.41 5.08 17.21
N THR A 87 -21.14 6.13 17.53
CA THR A 87 -22.58 6.06 17.88
C THR A 87 -23.40 6.66 16.76
N ALA A 88 -24.28 5.87 16.18
CA ALA A 88 -25.19 6.28 15.13
C ALA A 88 -26.42 5.36 15.10
N LEU A 89 -27.57 5.87 14.67
CA LEU A 89 -28.80 5.09 14.50
C LEU A 89 -29.21 4.31 15.76
N GLY A 90 -28.99 4.88 16.95
CA GLY A 90 -29.33 4.25 18.23
C GLY A 90 -28.41 3.09 18.64
N GLN A 91 -27.28 2.88 17.97
CA GLN A 91 -26.29 1.87 18.37
C GLN A 91 -24.87 2.46 18.47
N THR A 92 -24.05 1.82 19.28
CA THR A 92 -22.62 2.14 19.41
C THR A 92 -21.81 0.93 19.00
N LEU A 93 -20.89 1.12 18.07
CA LEU A 93 -19.95 0.08 17.62
C LEU A 93 -18.53 0.47 18.02
N GLU A 94 -17.81 -0.51 18.54
CA GLU A 94 -16.39 -0.38 18.89
C GLU A 94 -15.50 -1.05 17.84
N MET A 95 -14.35 -0.43 17.59
CA MET A 95 -13.30 -1.00 16.75
C MET A 95 -11.97 -0.89 17.50
N VAL A 96 -11.23 -1.99 17.53
CA VAL A 96 -9.87 -2.04 18.07
C VAL A 96 -8.89 -2.26 16.93
N LEU A 97 -7.81 -1.50 16.90
CA LEU A 97 -6.75 -1.62 15.90
C LEU A 97 -5.38 -1.67 16.57
N PRO A 98 -4.48 -2.59 16.18
CA PRO A 98 -3.10 -2.57 16.66
C PRO A 98 -2.34 -1.39 16.06
N VAL A 99 -1.39 -0.85 16.82
CA VAL A 99 -0.40 0.10 16.31
C VAL A 99 0.74 -0.69 15.68
N LEU A 100 0.95 -0.48 14.38
CA LEU A 100 1.89 -1.24 13.57
C LEU A 100 2.99 -0.33 13.01
N ASP A 101 4.19 -0.90 12.82
CA ASP A 101 5.25 -0.27 12.05
C ASP A 101 5.02 -0.43 10.53
N SER A 102 5.94 0.09 9.71
CA SER A 102 5.88 0.02 8.24
C SER A 102 5.98 -1.40 7.67
N ALA A 103 6.38 -2.37 8.48
CA ALA A 103 6.47 -3.77 8.11
C ALA A 103 5.37 -4.62 8.78
N ASN A 104 4.27 -3.99 9.19
CA ASN A 104 3.11 -4.61 9.85
C ASN A 104 3.44 -5.36 11.13
N ARG A 105 4.47 -4.92 11.85
CA ARG A 105 4.85 -5.50 13.13
C ARG A 105 4.27 -4.67 14.25
N SER A 106 3.68 -5.35 15.24
CA SER A 106 3.11 -4.68 16.41
C SER A 106 4.16 -3.84 17.13
N GLN A 107 3.91 -2.53 17.27
CA GLN A 107 4.76 -1.68 18.10
C GLN A 107 4.44 -1.89 19.58
N LYS A 108 5.48 -1.78 20.43
CA LYS A 108 5.41 -1.89 21.90
C LYS A 108 5.83 -0.58 22.54
N LEU A 109 5.74 -0.50 23.85
CA LEU A 109 6.22 0.67 24.60
C LEU A 109 7.74 0.75 24.64
N GLU A 110 8.44 -0.33 24.31
CA GLU A 110 9.90 -0.43 24.25
C GLU A 110 10.34 -1.00 22.90
N ASP A 111 11.56 -0.66 22.50
CA ASP A 111 12.18 -1.24 21.30
C ASP A 111 12.41 -2.74 21.55
N TYR A 112 12.18 -3.56 20.50
CA TYR A 112 12.45 -4.98 20.58
C TYR A 112 13.00 -5.50 19.25
N LYS A 113 13.64 -6.67 19.30
CA LYS A 113 14.25 -7.29 18.13
C LYS A 113 13.40 -8.45 17.62
N VAL A 114 13.36 -8.58 16.30
CA VAL A 114 12.74 -9.70 15.59
C VAL A 114 13.71 -10.31 14.62
N SER A 115 13.62 -11.62 14.46
CA SER A 115 14.40 -12.35 13.46
C SER A 115 13.59 -12.44 12.18
N VAL A 116 14.10 -11.87 11.09
CA VAL A 116 13.42 -11.79 9.80
C VAL A 116 14.29 -12.47 8.75
N TRP A 117 13.68 -13.28 7.89
CA TRP A 117 14.37 -13.91 6.77
C TRP A 117 14.81 -12.86 5.74
N ASP A 118 16.10 -12.83 5.41
CA ASP A 118 16.66 -12.00 4.35
C ASP A 118 16.86 -12.88 3.09
N PRO A 119 16.04 -12.69 2.03
CA PRO A 119 16.11 -13.53 0.83
C PRO A 119 17.41 -13.34 0.04
N TYR A 120 18.07 -12.18 0.18
CA TYR A 120 19.35 -11.91 -0.52
C TYR A 120 20.52 -12.60 0.20
N LYS A 121 20.53 -12.54 1.53
CA LYS A 121 21.58 -13.16 2.35
C LYS A 121 21.30 -14.64 2.61
N LYS A 122 20.10 -15.13 2.31
CA LYS A 122 19.61 -16.48 2.62
C LYS A 122 19.83 -16.88 4.07
N THR A 123 19.59 -15.94 4.98
CA THR A 123 19.76 -16.14 6.43
C THR A 123 18.79 -15.26 7.20
N TYR A 124 18.59 -15.58 8.48
CA TYR A 124 17.84 -14.72 9.38
C TYR A 124 18.71 -13.56 9.85
N VAL A 125 18.15 -12.35 9.81
CA VAL A 125 18.78 -11.14 10.32
C VAL A 125 17.94 -10.53 11.43
N GLU A 126 18.57 -10.01 12.46
CA GLU A 126 17.86 -9.24 13.49
C GLU A 126 17.49 -7.86 12.95
N LYS A 127 16.23 -7.48 13.12
CA LYS A 127 15.74 -6.12 12.89
C LYS A 127 15.12 -5.57 14.15
N THR A 128 15.36 -4.29 14.43
CA THR A 128 14.73 -3.59 15.56
C THR A 128 13.37 -3.10 15.12
N VAL A 129 12.37 -3.37 15.94
CA VAL A 129 11.06 -2.70 15.90
C VAL A 129 11.11 -1.58 16.92
N ASN A 130 10.99 -0.35 16.44
CA ASN A 130 11.03 0.82 17.31
C ASN A 130 9.77 0.87 18.17
N LYS A 131 9.92 1.40 19.39
CA LYS A 131 8.79 1.67 20.26
C LYS A 131 7.77 2.60 19.60
N VAL A 132 6.54 2.53 20.07
CA VAL A 132 5.46 3.40 19.62
C VAL A 132 5.78 4.87 19.91
N ASP A 133 5.37 5.74 18.99
CA ASP A 133 5.40 7.19 19.15
C ASP A 133 4.01 7.81 18.97
N SER A 134 3.88 9.10 19.25
CA SER A 134 2.61 9.82 19.12
C SER A 134 2.07 9.86 17.69
N PHE A 135 2.96 9.82 16.69
CA PHE A 135 2.59 9.81 15.27
C PHE A 135 1.97 8.46 14.87
N SER A 136 2.58 7.35 15.29
CA SER A 136 2.06 6.00 15.07
C SER A 136 0.69 5.81 15.73
N ILE A 137 0.52 6.32 16.95
CA ILE A 137 -0.76 6.29 17.67
C ILE A 137 -1.83 7.07 16.90
N ASN A 138 -1.53 8.32 16.51
CA ASN A 138 -2.48 9.16 15.78
C ASN A 138 -2.89 8.51 14.45
N ARG A 139 -1.95 7.92 13.72
CA ARG A 139 -2.20 7.19 12.48
C ARG A 139 -3.11 5.98 12.73
N ALA A 140 -2.85 5.21 13.76
CA ALA A 140 -3.70 4.08 14.13
C ALA A 140 -5.12 4.52 14.53
N ILE A 141 -5.29 5.62 15.26
CA ILE A 141 -6.59 6.18 15.64
C ILE A 141 -7.40 6.56 14.38
N THR A 142 -6.80 7.29 13.45
CA THR A 142 -7.49 7.74 12.24
C THR A 142 -7.92 6.57 11.35
N ARG A 143 -7.07 5.54 11.22
CA ARG A 143 -7.42 4.29 10.52
C ARG A 143 -8.51 3.50 11.26
N CYS A 144 -8.42 3.42 12.58
CA CYS A 144 -9.41 2.75 13.41
C CYS A 144 -10.79 3.39 13.23
N LEU A 145 -10.87 4.73 13.25
CA LEU A 145 -12.11 5.46 13.02
C LEU A 145 -12.70 5.17 11.64
N THR A 146 -11.89 5.20 10.58
CA THR A 146 -12.37 4.92 9.22
C THR A 146 -12.92 3.49 9.10
N LYS A 147 -12.24 2.49 9.68
CA LYS A 147 -12.71 1.10 9.71
C LYS A 147 -14.00 0.97 10.56
N ASN A 148 -14.12 1.73 11.65
CA ASN A 148 -15.32 1.72 12.45
C ASN A 148 -16.55 2.27 11.68
N LEU A 149 -16.36 3.34 10.89
CA LEU A 149 -17.41 3.87 10.01
C LEU A 149 -17.84 2.86 8.94
N ALA A 150 -16.92 2.02 8.46
CA ALA A 150 -17.25 0.96 7.52
C ALA A 150 -18.13 -0.14 8.13
N MET A 151 -18.11 -0.34 9.45
CA MET A 151 -19.03 -1.25 10.13
C MET A 151 -20.51 -0.80 10.03
N PHE A 152 -20.76 0.48 9.78
CA PHE A 152 -22.09 1.02 9.47
C PHE A 152 -22.43 0.96 7.97
N GLY A 153 -21.49 0.44 7.14
CA GLY A 153 -21.65 0.29 5.69
C GLY A 153 -20.85 1.30 4.86
N LEU A 154 -20.41 2.45 5.40
CA LEU A 154 -19.74 3.48 4.60
C LEU A 154 -18.46 2.97 3.99
N ALA A 155 -18.38 2.98 2.64
CA ALA A 155 -17.21 2.55 1.89
C ALA A 155 -16.71 1.12 2.23
N ILE A 156 -17.60 0.26 2.75
CA ILE A 156 -17.25 -1.11 3.15
C ILE A 156 -16.64 -1.92 2.00
N TYR A 157 -17.03 -1.62 0.76
CA TYR A 157 -16.50 -2.29 -0.43
C TYR A 157 -14.99 -2.06 -0.65
N LEU A 158 -14.39 -1.00 -0.06
CA LEU A 158 -12.94 -0.77 -0.11
C LEU A 158 -12.16 -1.80 0.72
N TYR A 159 -12.81 -2.46 1.67
CA TYR A 159 -12.23 -3.48 2.55
C TYR A 159 -12.56 -4.91 2.11
N GLN A 160 -13.43 -5.09 1.10
CA GLN A 160 -13.75 -6.41 0.57
C GLN A 160 -12.54 -6.99 -0.16
N GLY A 161 -12.07 -8.15 0.31
CA GLY A 161 -10.87 -8.82 -0.21
C GLY A 161 -9.56 -8.48 0.50
N ALA A 162 -9.56 -7.52 1.43
CA ALA A 162 -8.38 -7.17 2.22
C ALA A 162 -7.97 -8.28 3.22
N ASP A 163 -8.90 -9.13 3.62
CA ASP A 163 -8.67 -10.23 4.58
C ASP A 163 -8.32 -11.56 3.90
N THR A 164 -7.85 -11.55 2.65
CA THR A 164 -7.35 -12.77 2.03
C THR A 164 -6.06 -13.22 2.71
N PRO A 165 -5.88 -14.53 3.00
CA PRO A 165 -4.73 -15.05 3.76
C PRO A 165 -3.37 -14.76 3.11
N THR A 166 -3.37 -14.31 1.87
CA THR A 166 -2.15 -14.14 1.10
C THR A 166 -1.45 -12.83 1.38
N ASP A 167 -2.13 -11.80 1.94
CA ASP A 167 -1.36 -10.57 1.97
C ASP A 167 -1.94 -9.43 2.77
N SER A 168 -1.32 -9.22 3.82
CA SER A 168 -1.01 -7.95 4.50
C SER A 168 -0.51 -6.81 3.58
N ILE A 169 -1.03 -6.68 2.37
CA ILE A 169 -0.65 -5.61 1.43
C ILE A 169 -1.17 -4.25 1.92
N ASP A 170 -2.31 -4.25 2.61
CA ASP A 170 -2.95 -3.03 3.08
C ASP A 170 -2.14 -2.23 4.10
N ASP A 171 -1.31 -2.91 4.88
CA ASP A 171 -0.60 -2.27 5.98
C ASP A 171 0.82 -1.79 5.64
N GLN A 172 1.39 -2.20 4.49
CA GLN A 172 2.72 -1.76 4.06
C GLN A 172 2.75 -0.34 3.47
N GLN A 173 1.60 0.32 3.35
CA GLN A 173 1.47 1.46 2.44
C GLN A 173 1.55 2.84 3.07
N ASP A 174 1.38 2.96 4.38
CA ASP A 174 1.38 4.28 5.02
C ASP A 174 2.77 4.90 5.26
N ASP A 175 3.85 4.12 5.19
CA ASP A 175 5.20 4.62 5.52
C ASP A 175 6.09 4.97 4.32
N GLN A 176 5.60 4.85 3.07
CA GLN A 176 6.42 5.18 1.90
C GLN A 176 6.35 6.64 1.44
N GLN A 177 5.93 7.58 2.30
CA GLN A 177 5.92 9.00 1.94
C GLN A 177 7.30 9.65 1.76
N SER A 178 8.41 8.93 1.93
CA SER A 178 9.75 9.49 1.83
C SER A 178 10.73 8.76 0.89
N ARG A 179 10.26 7.83 0.05
CA ARG A 179 11.12 7.26 -1.00
C ARG A 179 10.44 7.35 -2.36
N PRO A 180 11.17 7.77 -3.41
CA PRO A 180 10.67 7.63 -4.78
C PRO A 180 10.31 6.17 -5.01
N ALA A 181 9.10 5.90 -5.54
CA ALA A 181 8.68 4.55 -5.86
C ALA A 181 9.78 3.84 -6.68
N PRO A 182 10.19 2.61 -6.33
CA PRO A 182 10.97 1.81 -7.25
C PRO A 182 10.12 1.66 -8.50
N LYS A 183 10.67 2.03 -9.65
CA LYS A 183 10.03 1.75 -10.95
C LYS A 183 9.65 0.27 -10.94
N PRO A 184 8.47 -0.11 -11.50
CA PRO A 184 8.09 -1.51 -11.59
C PRO A 184 9.26 -2.27 -12.20
N VAL A 185 9.85 -3.17 -11.43
CA VAL A 185 10.80 -4.13 -11.98
C VAL A 185 9.92 -5.05 -12.81
N ALA A 186 10.05 -4.95 -14.13
CA ALA A 186 9.48 -5.92 -15.02
C ALA A 186 9.91 -7.32 -14.54
N PRO A 187 9.06 -8.36 -14.67
CA PRO A 187 9.47 -9.72 -14.35
C PRO A 187 10.82 -9.97 -15.02
N PRO A 188 11.75 -10.70 -14.38
CA PRO A 188 13.06 -10.93 -14.98
C PRO A 188 12.83 -11.53 -16.36
N GLN A 189 13.10 -10.73 -17.38
CA GLN A 189 13.19 -11.26 -18.74
C GLN A 189 14.26 -12.37 -18.70
N PRO A 190 14.05 -13.49 -19.38
CA PRO A 190 15.09 -14.49 -19.52
C PRO A 190 16.36 -13.76 -19.91
N ALA A 191 17.43 -14.00 -19.17
CA ALA A 191 18.71 -13.32 -19.39
C ALA A 191 19.04 -13.40 -20.88
N ASP A 192 19.19 -12.24 -21.53
CA ASP A 192 19.55 -12.20 -22.97
C ASP A 192 20.92 -12.88 -23.10
N PRO A 193 21.01 -14.03 -23.76
CA PRO A 193 22.27 -14.78 -23.90
C PRO A 193 23.35 -13.95 -24.59
N TYR A 194 22.98 -12.81 -25.15
CA TYR A 194 23.89 -11.92 -25.87
C TYR A 194 24.10 -10.58 -25.16
N ALA A 195 23.68 -10.43 -23.92
CA ALA A 195 23.81 -9.17 -23.16
C ALA A 195 25.25 -8.70 -23.03
N GLU A 196 26.21 -9.63 -22.83
CA GLU A 196 27.64 -9.31 -22.70
C GLU A 196 28.23 -8.76 -24.01
N ILE A 197 27.91 -9.38 -25.14
CA ILE A 197 28.44 -8.92 -26.43
C ILE A 197 27.79 -7.59 -26.85
N LYS A 198 26.50 -7.37 -26.57
CA LYS A 198 25.82 -6.10 -26.80
C LYS A 198 26.44 -4.97 -25.97
N ALA A 199 26.76 -5.22 -24.71
CA ALA A 199 27.45 -4.27 -23.84
C ALA A 199 28.86 -3.96 -24.33
N ALA A 200 29.63 -4.98 -24.76
CA ALA A 200 30.95 -4.83 -25.30
C ALA A 200 30.97 -3.96 -26.56
N ILE A 201 30.04 -4.17 -27.52
CA ILE A 201 29.90 -3.35 -28.72
C ILE A 201 29.64 -1.88 -28.33
N GLY A 202 28.75 -1.63 -27.33
CA GLY A 202 28.48 -0.31 -26.83
C GLY A 202 29.71 0.42 -26.27
N ALA A 203 30.59 -0.31 -25.61
CA ALA A 203 31.76 0.21 -24.91
C ALA A 203 32.98 0.50 -25.84
N THR A 204 33.02 -0.03 -27.08
CA THR A 204 34.12 0.21 -28.00
C THR A 204 34.20 1.66 -28.44
N ASN A 205 35.43 2.21 -28.45
CA ASN A 205 35.70 3.61 -28.82
C ASN A 205 36.58 3.75 -30.09
N SER A 206 37.03 2.66 -30.65
CA SER A 206 37.82 2.67 -31.88
C SER A 206 37.37 1.57 -32.85
N THR A 207 37.64 1.79 -34.15
CA THR A 207 37.34 0.82 -35.22
C THR A 207 38.21 -0.43 -35.08
N THR A 208 39.40 -0.34 -34.52
CA THR A 208 40.30 -1.46 -34.27
C THR A 208 39.73 -2.38 -33.19
N GLU A 209 39.34 -1.84 -32.05
CA GLU A 209 38.68 -2.60 -30.96
C GLU A 209 37.38 -3.28 -31.44
N LEU A 210 36.62 -2.59 -32.28
CA LEU A 210 35.39 -3.13 -32.82
C LEU A 210 35.64 -4.33 -33.77
N LEU A 211 36.74 -4.29 -34.54
CA LEU A 211 37.17 -5.41 -35.41
C LEU A 211 37.66 -6.59 -34.60
N GLU A 212 38.45 -6.37 -33.56
CA GLU A 212 38.92 -7.45 -32.66
C GLU A 212 37.72 -8.13 -31.97
N LEU A 213 36.73 -7.37 -31.53
CA LEU A 213 35.51 -7.91 -30.95
C LEU A 213 34.70 -8.71 -31.97
N TRP A 214 34.64 -8.26 -33.21
CA TRP A 214 34.00 -9.01 -34.30
C TRP A 214 34.64 -10.37 -34.51
N PHE A 215 35.99 -10.43 -34.64
CA PHE A 215 36.70 -11.68 -34.88
C PHE A 215 36.60 -12.64 -33.69
N SER A 216 36.64 -12.15 -32.46
CA SER A 216 36.48 -12.99 -31.27
C SER A 216 35.12 -13.62 -31.11
N HIS A 217 34.08 -13.02 -31.72
CA HIS A 217 32.69 -13.49 -31.62
C HIS A 217 32.05 -13.78 -33.00
N GLN A 218 32.85 -14.07 -34.03
CA GLN A 218 32.39 -14.19 -35.41
C GLN A 218 31.21 -15.12 -35.60
N ALA A 219 31.23 -16.33 -35.02
CA ALA A 219 30.13 -17.29 -35.14
C ALA A 219 28.81 -16.75 -34.55
N THR A 220 28.87 -16.00 -33.44
CA THR A 220 27.70 -15.38 -32.79
C THR A 220 27.16 -14.23 -33.63
N VAL A 221 28.03 -13.40 -34.18
CA VAL A 221 27.66 -12.24 -35.00
C VAL A 221 27.03 -12.65 -36.32
N GLU A 222 27.62 -13.66 -36.99
CA GLU A 222 27.06 -14.18 -38.28
C GLU A 222 25.73 -14.90 -38.06
N GLY A 223 25.53 -15.57 -36.93
CA GLY A 223 24.32 -16.29 -36.58
C GLY A 223 23.18 -15.41 -36.05
N ASN A 224 23.46 -14.14 -35.72
CA ASN A 224 22.45 -13.25 -35.11
C ASN A 224 22.34 -11.90 -35.85
N PRO A 225 21.23 -11.70 -36.62
CA PRO A 225 21.04 -10.48 -37.43
C PRO A 225 21.03 -9.20 -36.60
N GLU A 226 20.53 -9.24 -35.35
CA GLU A 226 20.45 -8.09 -34.46
C GLU A 226 21.85 -7.62 -34.04
N ILE A 227 22.72 -8.55 -33.61
CA ILE A 227 24.10 -8.25 -33.23
C ILE A 227 24.88 -7.72 -34.41
N LYS A 228 24.69 -8.31 -35.59
CA LYS A 228 25.33 -7.85 -36.84
C LYS A 228 24.93 -6.41 -37.18
N ALA A 229 23.66 -6.06 -36.99
CA ALA A 229 23.19 -4.68 -37.18
C ALA A 229 23.84 -3.70 -36.21
N MET A 230 23.99 -4.08 -34.94
CA MET A 230 24.67 -3.25 -33.92
C MET A 230 26.15 -2.99 -34.26
N PHE A 231 26.88 -3.99 -34.72
CA PHE A 231 28.25 -3.80 -35.22
C PHE A 231 28.32 -2.82 -36.39
N THR A 232 27.38 -2.93 -37.33
CA THR A 232 27.30 -2.05 -38.49
C THR A 232 27.04 -0.61 -38.09
N GLN A 233 26.07 -0.39 -37.17
CA GLN A 233 25.75 0.92 -36.68
C GLN A 233 26.92 1.53 -35.91
N LYS A 234 27.58 0.76 -35.01
CA LYS A 234 28.72 1.25 -34.24
C LYS A 234 29.90 1.62 -35.14
N LYS A 235 30.16 0.82 -36.20
CA LYS A 235 31.19 1.15 -37.19
C LYS A 235 30.92 2.48 -37.88
N GLN A 236 29.67 2.77 -38.25
CA GLN A 236 29.26 4.05 -38.86
C GLN A 236 29.44 5.21 -37.89
N GLU A 237 29.05 5.03 -36.61
CA GLU A 237 29.26 6.05 -35.57
C GLU A 237 30.74 6.39 -35.35
N LEU A 238 31.63 5.38 -35.34
CA LEU A 238 33.03 5.59 -35.15
C LEU A 238 33.72 6.21 -36.39
N SER A 239 33.21 5.90 -37.60
CA SER A 239 33.72 6.49 -38.84
C SER A 239 33.29 7.96 -39.02
N ASN A 240 32.16 8.36 -38.46
CA ASN A 240 31.67 9.75 -38.52
C ASN A 240 32.31 10.68 -37.47
N LYS A 241 33.08 10.14 -36.52
CA LYS A 241 33.81 10.86 -35.46
C LYS A 241 35.26 11.12 -35.79
N GLN A 242 35.77 10.60 -36.88
CA GLN A 242 37.09 10.90 -37.43
C GLN A 242 37.01 11.98 -38.51
#